data_ab643ab18945df933394c124c4863f8a
#
_entry.id   ab643ab18945df933394c124c4863f8a
#
_cell.length_a   1.000
_cell.length_b   1.000
_cell.length_c   1.000
_cell.angle_alpha   90.00
_cell.angle_beta   90.00
_cell.angle_gamma   90.00
#
_symmetry.space_group_name_H-M   'P 1'
#
loop_
_entity.id
_entity.type
_entity.pdbx_description
1 polymer ?
#
loop_
_entity_poly.entity_id
_entity_poly.type
_entity_poly.pdbx_seq_one_letter_code
_entity_poly.pdbx_strand_id
1 'polypeptide(L)'
;RPGWVRRRAVGGRVAAPPHADTARVLLLHAAGAGTATLTRLYQEGSGAERRAVLDALALTVAGPDAVGLVEDALRANDTGIVAAAVGPYAARHLDAHAWRHAVLKCLFTGVPLTAVAQLAERAAGDGELDRMLADFAAERAAAGRAVPADLTAARALTEAAPAGRTTTPPAGGAKEN
;
A
#
# COMPACT_ATOMS: atom_id res chain seq x y z
N ARG A 1 26.36 -32.90 -40.92
CA ARG A 1 25.62 -32.93 -39.62
C ARG A 1 25.13 -31.51 -39.33
N PRO A 2 23.82 -31.23 -39.34
CA PRO A 2 23.32 -29.91 -39.00
C PRO A 2 23.20 -29.79 -37.46
N GLY A 3 23.90 -28.76 -36.94
CA GLY A 3 23.85 -28.39 -35.53
C GLY A 3 22.49 -27.80 -35.15
N TRP A 4 21.81 -28.41 -34.19
CA TRP A 4 20.61 -27.87 -33.54
C TRP A 4 21.00 -26.73 -32.61
N VAL A 5 20.84 -25.48 -33.10
CA VAL A 5 20.88 -24.31 -32.21
C VAL A 5 19.60 -24.33 -31.38
N ARG A 6 19.71 -24.73 -30.12
CA ARG A 6 18.64 -24.53 -29.14
C ARG A 6 18.40 -23.03 -28.97
N ARG A 7 17.33 -22.54 -29.58
CA ARG A 7 16.77 -21.23 -29.22
C ARG A 7 16.28 -21.33 -27.77
N ARG A 8 17.01 -20.69 -26.86
CA ARG A 8 16.44 -20.35 -25.55
C ARG A 8 15.23 -19.48 -25.80
N ALA A 9 14.05 -20.01 -25.53
CA ALA A 9 12.85 -19.20 -25.38
C ALA A 9 13.10 -18.27 -24.18
N VAL A 10 13.42 -17.02 -24.47
CA VAL A 10 13.31 -15.95 -23.48
C VAL A 10 11.81 -15.81 -23.24
N GLY A 11 11.33 -16.43 -22.16
CA GLY A 11 9.97 -16.26 -21.69
C GLY A 11 9.77 -14.82 -21.24
N GLY A 12 9.60 -13.90 -22.19
CA GLY A 12 9.10 -12.58 -21.92
C GLY A 12 7.68 -12.75 -21.35
N ARG A 13 7.49 -12.47 -20.04
CA ARG A 13 6.15 -12.26 -19.52
C ARG A 13 5.53 -11.16 -20.36
N VAL A 14 4.57 -11.51 -21.19
CA VAL A 14 3.70 -10.53 -21.83
C VAL A 14 2.95 -9.87 -20.68
N ALA A 15 3.26 -8.60 -20.40
CA ALA A 15 2.52 -7.82 -19.42
C ALA A 15 1.05 -7.84 -19.86
N ALA A 16 0.16 -8.25 -18.97
CA ALA A 16 -1.27 -8.19 -19.25
C ALA A 16 -1.65 -6.74 -19.59
N PRO A 17 -2.54 -6.51 -20.57
CA PRO A 17 -2.97 -5.16 -20.88
C PRO A 17 -3.58 -4.52 -19.61
N PRO A 18 -3.40 -3.20 -19.39
CA PRO A 18 -3.83 -2.51 -18.17
C PRO A 18 -5.33 -2.69 -17.86
N HIS A 19 -6.16 -2.95 -18.87
CA HIS A 19 -7.59 -3.21 -18.71
C HIS A 19 -7.91 -4.60 -18.14
N ALA A 20 -6.98 -5.56 -18.18
CA ALA A 20 -7.25 -6.92 -17.68
C ALA A 20 -7.35 -6.95 -16.14
N ASP A 21 -6.54 -6.18 -15.44
CA ASP A 21 -6.57 -6.12 -13.98
C ASP A 21 -7.83 -5.38 -13.51
N THR A 22 -8.19 -4.28 -14.16
CA THR A 22 -9.46 -3.58 -13.89
C THR A 22 -10.69 -4.48 -14.14
N ALA A 23 -10.69 -5.26 -15.23
CA ALA A 23 -11.78 -6.19 -15.51
C ALA A 23 -11.93 -7.27 -14.43
N ARG A 24 -10.81 -7.82 -13.92
CA ARG A 24 -10.86 -8.78 -12.80
C ARG A 24 -11.45 -8.17 -11.54
N VAL A 25 -11.07 -6.95 -11.18
CA VAL A 25 -11.61 -6.23 -10.03
C VAL A 25 -13.12 -6.05 -10.16
N LEU A 26 -13.60 -5.60 -11.33
CA LEU A 26 -15.02 -5.41 -11.60
C LEU A 26 -15.80 -6.72 -11.56
N LEU A 27 -15.24 -7.81 -12.07
CA LEU A 27 -15.85 -9.13 -12.01
C LEU A 27 -16.00 -9.63 -10.57
N LEU A 28 -14.97 -9.48 -9.73
CA LEU A 28 -15.01 -9.84 -8.32
C LEU A 28 -16.09 -9.05 -7.56
N HIS A 29 -16.19 -7.75 -7.86
CA HIS A 29 -17.20 -6.89 -7.27
C HIS A 29 -18.62 -7.27 -7.74
N ALA A 30 -18.82 -7.43 -9.05
CA ALA A 30 -20.12 -7.78 -9.62
C ALA A 30 -20.61 -9.18 -9.18
N ALA A 31 -19.69 -10.11 -8.95
CA ALA A 31 -20.00 -11.44 -8.43
C ALA A 31 -20.33 -11.44 -6.93
N GLY A 32 -20.21 -10.31 -6.22
CA GLY A 32 -20.39 -10.25 -4.78
C GLY A 32 -19.42 -11.16 -4.01
N ALA A 33 -18.17 -11.29 -4.49
CA ALA A 33 -17.20 -12.22 -3.92
C ALA A 33 -16.95 -11.90 -2.44
N GLY A 34 -17.37 -12.79 -1.55
CA GLY A 34 -17.13 -12.68 -0.11
C GLY A 34 -15.69 -13.04 0.27
N THR A 35 -15.31 -12.71 1.52
CA THR A 35 -13.93 -12.85 2.04
C THR A 35 -13.37 -14.26 1.84
N ALA A 36 -14.16 -15.32 2.05
CA ALA A 36 -13.70 -16.71 1.85
C ALA A 36 -13.30 -16.99 0.39
N THR A 37 -14.09 -16.50 -0.58
CA THR A 37 -13.78 -16.64 -2.01
C THR A 37 -12.54 -15.85 -2.38
N LEU A 38 -12.41 -14.61 -1.90
CA LEU A 38 -11.26 -13.76 -2.13
C LEU A 38 -9.98 -14.38 -1.54
N THR A 39 -10.08 -14.95 -0.32
CA THR A 39 -8.95 -15.64 0.31
C THR A 39 -8.45 -16.81 -0.52
N ARG A 40 -9.36 -17.66 -1.02
CA ARG A 40 -8.99 -18.79 -1.88
C ARG A 40 -8.36 -18.33 -3.18
N LEU A 41 -8.96 -17.34 -3.86
CA LEU A 41 -8.40 -16.77 -5.11
C LEU A 41 -7.03 -16.14 -4.89
N TYR A 42 -6.82 -15.52 -3.75
CA TYR A 42 -5.52 -14.95 -3.40
C TYR A 42 -4.48 -16.06 -3.16
N GLN A 43 -4.82 -17.12 -2.45
CA GLN A 43 -3.90 -18.21 -2.12
C GLN A 43 -3.50 -19.05 -3.34
N GLU A 44 -4.46 -19.37 -4.20
CA GLU A 44 -4.29 -20.25 -5.36
C GLU A 44 -3.93 -19.50 -6.64
N GLY A 45 -4.14 -18.19 -6.67
CA GLY A 45 -4.03 -17.37 -7.87
C GLY A 45 -2.60 -17.02 -8.28
N SER A 46 -2.46 -16.68 -9.54
CA SER A 46 -1.26 -16.04 -10.11
C SER A 46 -1.02 -14.66 -9.50
N GLY A 47 0.17 -14.08 -9.68
CA GLY A 47 0.47 -12.73 -9.21
C GLY A 47 -0.53 -11.67 -9.70
N ALA A 48 -1.07 -11.79 -10.92
CA ALA A 48 -2.08 -10.88 -11.43
C ALA A 48 -3.45 -11.06 -10.73
N GLU A 49 -3.83 -12.28 -10.42
CA GLU A 49 -5.06 -12.57 -9.68
C GLU A 49 -4.95 -12.12 -8.22
N ARG A 50 -3.81 -12.33 -7.58
CA ARG A 50 -3.52 -11.82 -6.23
C ARG A 50 -3.64 -10.30 -6.16
N ARG A 51 -3.07 -9.56 -7.13
CA ARG A 51 -3.23 -8.11 -7.22
C ARG A 51 -4.68 -7.71 -7.38
N ALA A 52 -5.40 -8.33 -8.31
CA ALA A 52 -6.81 -8.03 -8.54
C ALA A 52 -7.68 -8.28 -7.30
N VAL A 53 -7.39 -9.32 -6.51
CA VAL A 53 -8.06 -9.55 -5.21
C VAL A 53 -7.78 -8.40 -4.26
N LEU A 54 -6.51 -7.99 -4.07
CA LEU A 54 -6.14 -6.89 -3.17
C LEU A 54 -6.81 -5.57 -3.57
N ASP A 55 -6.81 -5.25 -4.87
CA ASP A 55 -7.47 -4.06 -5.41
C ASP A 55 -9.00 -4.11 -5.21
N ALA A 56 -9.61 -5.30 -5.29
CA ALA A 56 -11.05 -5.48 -5.10
C ALA A 56 -11.50 -5.36 -3.64
N LEU A 57 -10.61 -5.58 -2.65
CA LEU A 57 -10.99 -5.60 -1.23
C LEU A 57 -11.78 -4.35 -0.81
N ALA A 58 -11.35 -3.19 -1.28
CA ALA A 58 -11.99 -1.91 -0.93
C ALA A 58 -13.44 -1.78 -1.41
N LEU A 59 -13.81 -2.55 -2.43
CA LEU A 59 -15.13 -2.57 -3.06
C LEU A 59 -16.02 -3.73 -2.57
N THR A 60 -15.39 -4.80 -2.07
CA THR A 60 -16.08 -6.06 -1.79
C THR A 60 -16.20 -6.38 -0.29
N VAL A 61 -15.27 -5.87 0.52
CA VAL A 61 -15.20 -6.18 1.96
C VAL A 61 -15.33 -4.88 2.77
N ALA A 62 -16.42 -4.76 3.51
CA ALA A 62 -16.70 -3.54 4.28
C ALA A 62 -15.89 -3.47 5.60
N GLY A 63 -15.66 -4.61 6.25
CA GLY A 63 -14.99 -4.73 7.55
C GLY A 63 -13.50 -5.13 7.45
N PRO A 64 -12.86 -5.38 8.59
CA PRO A 64 -11.44 -5.72 8.66
C PRO A 64 -11.14 -7.19 8.34
N ASP A 65 -12.12 -7.99 7.93
CA ASP A 65 -12.02 -9.46 7.81
C ASP A 65 -10.96 -9.93 6.80
N ALA A 66 -10.50 -9.05 5.90
CA ALA A 66 -9.45 -9.35 4.93
C ALA A 66 -8.09 -8.71 5.26
N VAL A 67 -7.90 -8.14 6.46
CA VAL A 67 -6.60 -7.56 6.88
C VAL A 67 -5.48 -8.58 6.78
N GLY A 68 -5.74 -9.84 7.15
CA GLY A 68 -4.74 -10.91 7.03
C GLY A 68 -4.22 -11.14 5.60
N LEU A 69 -5.04 -10.89 4.55
CA LEU A 69 -4.57 -10.95 3.16
C LEU A 69 -3.60 -9.80 2.83
N VAL A 70 -3.89 -8.60 3.35
CA VAL A 70 -3.01 -7.43 3.17
C VAL A 70 -1.68 -7.67 3.88
N GLU A 71 -1.71 -8.15 5.11
CA GLU A 71 -0.49 -8.46 5.87
C GLU A 71 0.35 -9.55 5.20
N ASP A 72 -0.29 -10.58 4.62
CA ASP A 72 0.41 -11.59 3.83
C ASP A 72 1.06 -10.99 2.58
N ALA A 73 0.33 -10.14 1.86
CA ALA A 73 0.82 -9.46 0.67
C ALA A 73 2.03 -8.56 0.97
N LEU A 74 2.04 -7.88 2.12
CA LEU A 74 3.16 -7.05 2.57
C LEU A 74 4.43 -7.86 2.90
N ARG A 75 4.33 -9.17 3.13
CA ARG A 75 5.49 -10.07 3.27
C ARG A 75 6.08 -10.50 1.92
N ALA A 76 5.37 -10.29 0.83
CA ALA A 76 5.85 -10.64 -0.51
C ALA A 76 7.05 -9.79 -0.94
N ASN A 77 7.82 -10.33 -1.91
CA ASN A 77 8.89 -9.60 -2.60
C ASN A 77 8.47 -9.08 -3.98
N ASP A 78 7.24 -9.39 -4.43
CA ASP A 78 6.67 -8.85 -5.67
C ASP A 78 6.17 -7.43 -5.42
N THR A 79 6.82 -6.46 -6.06
CA THR A 79 6.51 -5.04 -5.90
C THR A 79 5.09 -4.68 -6.35
N GLY A 80 4.54 -5.41 -7.34
CA GLY A 80 3.16 -5.23 -7.79
C GLY A 80 2.15 -5.69 -6.73
N ILE A 81 2.44 -6.79 -6.03
CA ILE A 81 1.60 -7.26 -4.91
C ILE A 81 1.68 -6.29 -3.74
N VAL A 82 2.89 -5.81 -3.39
CA VAL A 82 3.07 -4.82 -2.32
C VAL A 82 2.33 -3.52 -2.65
N ALA A 83 2.41 -3.04 -3.90
CA ALA A 83 1.71 -1.83 -4.34
C ALA A 83 0.19 -1.97 -4.21
N ALA A 84 -0.40 -3.11 -4.60
CA ALA A 84 -1.83 -3.37 -4.44
C ALA A 84 -2.23 -3.50 -2.95
N ALA A 85 -1.33 -4.04 -2.11
CA ALA A 85 -1.58 -4.22 -0.68
C ALA A 85 -1.70 -2.91 0.10
N VAL A 86 -1.10 -1.81 -0.36
CA VAL A 86 -1.15 -0.49 0.31
C VAL A 86 -2.27 0.41 -0.21
N GLY A 87 -3.22 -0.17 -0.92
CA GLY A 87 -4.40 0.50 -1.49
C GLY A 87 -5.44 0.96 -0.46
N PRO A 88 -6.64 1.38 -0.91
CA PRO A 88 -7.66 1.99 -0.06
C PRO A 88 -8.19 1.08 1.06
N TYR A 89 -8.14 -0.24 0.90
CA TYR A 89 -8.54 -1.17 1.96
C TYR A 89 -7.55 -1.12 3.14
N ALA A 90 -6.25 -1.18 2.86
CA ALA A 90 -5.20 -1.05 3.86
C ALA A 90 -5.26 0.30 4.59
N ALA A 91 -5.51 1.38 3.85
CA ALA A 91 -5.64 2.71 4.44
C ALA A 91 -6.77 2.79 5.47
N ARG A 92 -7.85 2.04 5.30
CA ARG A 92 -9.00 2.02 6.22
C ARG A 92 -8.85 1.06 7.39
N HIS A 93 -8.17 -0.08 7.20
CA HIS A 93 -8.26 -1.21 8.13
C HIS A 93 -6.95 -1.62 8.79
N LEU A 94 -5.78 -1.24 8.25
CA LEU A 94 -4.53 -1.45 8.98
C LEU A 94 -4.46 -0.52 10.18
N ASP A 95 -4.06 -1.05 11.33
CA ASP A 95 -3.72 -0.22 12.48
C ASP A 95 -2.51 0.69 12.19
N ALA A 96 -2.22 1.61 13.09
CA ALA A 96 -1.15 2.58 12.89
C ALA A 96 0.22 1.92 12.77
N HIS A 97 0.49 0.86 13.55
CA HIS A 97 1.76 0.16 13.53
C HIS A 97 1.97 -0.59 12.19
N ALA A 98 1.02 -1.43 11.79
CA ALA A 98 1.08 -2.18 10.55
C ALA A 98 1.16 -1.25 9.33
N TRP A 99 0.42 -0.13 9.35
CA TRP A 99 0.45 0.84 8.27
C TRP A 99 1.81 1.54 8.14
N ARG A 100 2.44 1.97 9.25
CA ARG A 100 3.80 2.56 9.22
C ARG A 100 4.81 1.58 8.64
N HIS A 101 4.74 0.31 9.04
CA HIS A 101 5.60 -0.73 8.46
C HIS A 101 5.33 -0.98 6.98
N ALA A 102 4.07 -0.85 6.51
CA ALA A 102 3.74 -0.93 5.09
C ALA A 102 4.36 0.23 4.28
N VAL A 103 4.37 1.46 4.81
CA VAL A 103 5.06 2.60 4.20
C VAL A 103 6.57 2.33 4.08
N LEU A 104 7.22 1.86 5.16
CA LEU A 104 8.63 1.49 5.12
C LEU A 104 8.91 0.34 4.15
N LYS A 105 8.02 -0.66 4.08
CA LYS A 105 8.13 -1.77 3.11
C LYS A 105 8.15 -1.24 1.67
N CYS A 106 7.30 -0.25 1.34
CA CYS A 106 7.31 0.39 0.03
C CYS A 106 8.67 1.02 -0.27
N LEU A 107 9.22 1.82 0.64
CA LEU A 107 10.54 2.44 0.48
C LEU A 107 11.66 1.39 0.35
N PHE A 108 11.58 0.33 1.13
CA PHE A 108 12.58 -0.74 1.13
C PHE A 108 12.58 -1.54 -0.18
N THR A 109 11.40 -1.79 -0.73
CA THR A 109 11.23 -2.59 -1.97
C THR A 109 11.24 -1.75 -3.24
N GLY A 110 11.25 -0.41 -3.12
CA GLY A 110 11.21 0.51 -4.26
C GLY A 110 9.81 0.68 -4.86
N VAL A 111 8.75 0.38 -4.09
CA VAL A 111 7.38 0.72 -4.46
C VAL A 111 7.18 2.22 -4.25
N PRO A 112 6.72 2.98 -5.26
CA PRO A 112 6.49 4.41 -5.11
C PRO A 112 5.46 4.70 -4.03
N LEU A 113 5.71 5.70 -3.18
CA LEU A 113 4.74 6.06 -2.11
C LEU A 113 3.43 6.64 -2.65
N THR A 114 3.37 7.00 -3.93
CA THR A 114 2.11 7.33 -4.62
C THR A 114 1.12 6.17 -4.67
N ALA A 115 1.58 4.92 -4.48
CA ALA A 115 0.72 3.75 -4.37
C ALA A 115 0.01 3.66 -3.01
N VAL A 116 0.53 4.32 -1.97
CA VAL A 116 -0.03 4.27 -0.61
C VAL A 116 -1.26 5.16 -0.55
N ALA A 117 -2.43 4.54 -0.43
CA ALA A 117 -3.68 5.28 -0.34
C ALA A 117 -3.75 6.10 0.97
N GLN A 118 -4.27 7.33 0.87
CA GLN A 118 -4.43 8.25 2.00
C GLN A 118 -3.12 8.51 2.76
N LEU A 119 -1.98 8.52 2.05
CA LEU A 119 -0.67 8.73 2.67
C LEU A 119 -0.62 10.05 3.43
N ALA A 120 -1.05 11.14 2.79
CA ALA A 120 -0.98 12.47 3.39
C ALA A 120 -1.84 12.59 4.65
N GLU A 121 -3.07 12.07 4.59
CA GLU A 121 -4.02 12.12 5.71
C GLU A 121 -3.55 11.29 6.90
N ARG A 122 -2.99 10.12 6.64
CA ARG A 122 -2.53 9.21 7.70
C ARG A 122 -1.16 9.58 8.26
N ALA A 123 -0.30 10.19 7.45
CA ALA A 123 1.03 10.64 7.89
C ALA A 123 0.96 11.93 8.70
N ALA A 124 -0.06 12.78 8.49
CA ALA A 124 -0.16 14.09 9.14
C ALA A 124 -0.09 13.98 10.67
N GLY A 125 0.93 14.60 11.28
CA GLY A 125 1.17 14.58 12.72
C GLY A 125 1.66 13.24 13.27
N ASP A 126 2.03 12.27 12.43
CA ASP A 126 2.55 10.97 12.87
C ASP A 126 4.05 11.04 13.18
N GLY A 127 4.38 11.47 14.39
CA GLY A 127 5.77 11.60 14.86
C GLY A 127 6.51 10.26 14.92
N GLU A 128 5.80 9.13 15.11
CA GLU A 128 6.45 7.82 15.08
C GLU A 128 6.84 7.41 13.66
N LEU A 129 6.00 7.72 12.66
CA LEU A 129 6.38 7.54 11.26
C LEU A 129 7.59 8.39 10.91
N ASP A 130 7.63 9.68 11.32
CA ASP A 130 8.79 10.54 11.08
C ASP A 130 10.08 9.94 11.66
N ARG A 131 10.03 9.48 12.91
CA ARG A 131 11.17 8.82 13.56
C ARG A 131 11.64 7.61 12.77
N MET A 132 10.72 6.71 12.37
CA MET A 132 11.05 5.51 11.59
C MET A 132 11.65 5.85 10.23
N LEU A 133 11.16 6.90 9.56
CA LEU A 133 11.71 7.38 8.28
C LEU A 133 13.10 8.00 8.46
N ALA A 134 13.33 8.74 9.55
CA ALA A 134 14.64 9.32 9.87
C ALA A 134 15.68 8.21 10.12
N ASP A 135 15.32 7.19 10.91
CA ASP A 135 16.17 6.04 11.19
C ASP A 135 16.55 5.30 9.89
N PHE A 136 15.57 5.07 9.01
CA PHE A 136 15.81 4.44 7.70
C PHE A 136 16.73 5.29 6.79
N ALA A 137 16.56 6.62 6.80
CA ALA A 137 17.43 7.53 6.06
C ALA A 137 18.89 7.47 6.58
N ALA A 138 19.05 7.46 7.91
CA ALA A 138 20.36 7.39 8.55
C ALA A 138 21.07 6.05 8.25
N GLU A 139 20.34 4.93 8.29
CA GLU A 139 20.88 3.63 7.92
C GLU A 139 21.35 3.59 6.47
N ARG A 140 20.56 4.13 5.54
CA ARG A 140 20.95 4.19 4.12
C ARG A 140 22.20 5.05 3.91
N ALA A 141 22.26 6.22 4.54
CA ALA A 141 23.42 7.11 4.47
C ALA A 141 24.67 6.45 5.04
N ALA A 142 24.57 5.79 6.19
CA ALA A 142 25.68 5.04 6.80
C ALA A 142 26.18 3.89 5.90
N ALA A 143 25.27 3.28 5.13
CA ALA A 143 25.62 2.25 4.14
C ALA A 143 26.08 2.81 2.78
N GLY A 144 26.26 4.13 2.64
CA GLY A 144 26.64 4.78 1.38
C GLY A 144 25.57 4.66 0.27
N ARG A 145 24.31 4.45 0.62
CA ARG A 145 23.19 4.32 -0.31
C ARG A 145 22.42 5.62 -0.42
N ALA A 146 21.93 5.95 -1.61
CA ALA A 146 21.09 7.11 -1.80
C ALA A 146 19.77 7.01 -0.99
N VAL A 147 19.38 8.11 -0.36
CA VAL A 147 18.05 8.22 0.30
C VAL A 147 17.00 8.45 -0.78
N PRO A 148 15.91 7.66 -0.82
CA PRO A 148 14.85 7.84 -1.81
C PRO A 148 14.18 9.22 -1.68
N ALA A 149 13.85 9.86 -2.81
CA ALA A 149 13.14 11.14 -2.81
C ALA A 149 11.77 11.05 -2.13
N ASP A 150 11.07 9.94 -2.32
CA ASP A 150 9.78 9.65 -1.68
C ASP A 150 9.85 9.67 -0.14
N LEU A 151 11.00 9.29 0.45
CA LEU A 151 11.19 9.36 1.90
C LEU A 151 11.16 10.80 2.39
N THR A 152 11.87 11.71 1.71
CA THR A 152 11.88 13.13 2.07
C THR A 152 10.48 13.73 1.95
N ALA A 153 9.73 13.37 0.89
CA ALA A 153 8.36 13.81 0.71
C ALA A 153 7.44 13.26 1.82
N ALA A 154 7.61 11.99 2.21
CA ALA A 154 6.81 11.39 3.30
C ALA A 154 7.09 12.06 4.65
N ARG A 155 8.34 12.40 4.96
CA ARG A 155 8.68 13.14 6.18
C ARG A 155 8.02 14.53 6.23
N ALA A 156 8.00 15.25 5.11
CA ALA A 156 7.31 16.53 5.04
C ALA A 156 5.80 16.40 5.32
N LEU A 157 5.18 15.27 4.98
CA LEU A 157 3.78 15.01 5.31
C LEU A 157 3.54 14.79 6.80
N THR A 158 4.51 14.23 7.53
CA THR A 158 4.38 14.02 8.99
C THR A 158 4.41 15.33 9.78
N GLU A 159 5.02 16.38 9.24
CA GLU A 159 5.06 17.72 9.84
C GLU A 159 3.72 18.48 9.69
N ALA A 160 2.86 18.05 8.77
CA ALA A 160 1.56 18.68 8.55
C ALA A 160 0.65 18.47 9.77
N ALA A 161 -0.16 19.46 10.10
CA ALA A 161 -1.17 19.32 11.15
C ALA A 161 -2.24 18.28 10.72
N PRO A 162 -2.65 17.37 11.62
CA PRO A 162 -3.69 16.40 11.30
C PRO A 162 -4.99 17.12 10.93
N ALA A 163 -5.58 16.75 9.80
CA ALA A 163 -6.85 17.28 9.35
C ALA A 163 -7.93 16.96 10.38
N GLY A 164 -8.51 17.97 11.06
CA GLY A 164 -9.66 17.77 11.92
C GLY A 164 -9.59 18.31 13.36
N ARG A 165 -8.57 19.09 13.75
CA ARG A 165 -8.69 19.91 14.96
C ARG A 165 -9.10 21.34 14.59
N THR A 166 -10.39 21.54 14.27
CA THR A 166 -11.02 22.84 14.46
C THR A 166 -11.00 23.13 15.96
N THR A 167 -10.05 23.91 16.40
CA THR A 167 -10.14 24.58 17.70
C THR A 167 -11.34 25.53 17.64
N THR A 168 -12.48 25.07 18.15
CA THR A 168 -13.58 25.97 18.49
C THR A 168 -13.02 26.95 19.53
N PRO A 169 -12.96 28.25 19.25
CA PRO A 169 -12.53 29.21 20.28
C PRO A 169 -13.52 29.13 21.45
N PRO A 170 -13.06 29.24 22.70
CA PRO A 170 -13.96 29.25 23.86
C PRO A 170 -14.93 30.40 23.69
N ALA A 171 -16.23 30.10 23.76
CA ALA A 171 -17.29 31.11 23.80
C ALA A 171 -16.99 32.05 24.94
N GLY A 172 -16.70 33.29 24.58
CA GLY A 172 -16.46 34.38 25.55
C GLY A 172 -17.65 34.52 26.47
N GLY A 173 -17.41 34.29 27.77
CA GLY A 173 -18.40 34.55 28.80
C GLY A 173 -18.80 36.02 28.79
N ALA A 174 -20.01 36.29 28.38
CA ALA A 174 -20.68 37.59 28.66
C ALA A 174 -20.85 37.67 30.17
N LYS A 175 -20.10 38.58 30.81
CA LYS A 175 -20.40 39.03 32.16
C LYS A 175 -21.54 40.00 32.03
N GLU A 176 -22.72 39.64 32.45
CA GLU A 176 -23.75 40.60 32.80
C GLU A 176 -23.46 41.16 34.17
N ASN A 177 -23.54 42.46 34.21
CA ASN A 177 -23.46 43.31 35.43
C ASN A 177 -24.90 43.68 35.86
#